data_1d918c01a8c27c72c749aa72e5850166
#
_entry.id   1d918c01a8c27c72c749aa72e5850166
#
_cell.length_a   1.000
_cell.length_b   1.000
_cell.length_c   1.000
_cell.angle_alpha   90.00
_cell.angle_beta   90.00
_cell.angle_gamma   90.00
#
_symmetry.space_group_name_H-M   'P 1'
#
loop_
_entity.id
_entity.type
_entity.pdbx_description
1 polymer ?
#
loop_
_entity_poly.entity_id
_entity_poly.type
_entity_poly.pdbx_seq_one_letter_code
_entity_poly.pdbx_strand_id
1 'polypeptide(L)' 'MEQELVENEGVFTLKNKNTTIGFVRFNELGEVEYIFVNPLFRRKNYASKLLKLVRNKTQYFLIV' A
#
# COMPACT_ATOMS: atom_id res chain seq x y z
N MET A 1 -11.75 7.93 13.05
CA MET A 1 -11.15 8.07 12.05
C MET A 1 -11.15 6.94 11.18
N GLU A 2 -11.57 7.06 10.08
CA GLU A 2 -11.71 5.99 9.20
C GLU A 2 -10.75 6.03 8.09
N GLN A 3 -10.00 4.99 7.95
CA GLN A 3 -9.15 4.82 6.80
C GLN A 3 -9.77 3.75 5.95
N GLU A 4 -9.73 3.95 4.67
CA GLU A 4 -10.33 3.03 3.74
C GLU A 4 -9.24 2.48 2.84
N LEU A 5 -9.21 1.17 2.65
CA LEU A 5 -8.26 0.54 1.77
C LEU A 5 -8.99 0.09 0.51
N VAL A 6 -8.50 0.54 -0.62
CA VAL A 6 -9.08 0.17 -1.91
C VAL A 6 -8.04 -0.59 -2.70
N GLU A 7 -8.43 -1.75 -3.22
CA GLU A 7 -7.54 -2.54 -4.06
C GLU A 7 -8.11 -2.59 -5.46
N ASN A 8 -7.28 -2.30 -6.45
CA ASN A 8 -7.74 -2.29 -7.82
C ASN A 8 -6.57 -2.61 -8.75
N GLU A 9 -6.64 -3.79 -9.37
CA GLU A 9 -5.68 -4.18 -10.42
C GLU A 9 -4.22 -3.94 -10.04
N GLY A 10 -3.82 -4.49 -8.92
CA GLY A 10 -2.41 -4.41 -8.53
C GLY A 10 -2.03 -3.11 -7.85
N VAL A 11 -3.00 -2.36 -7.39
CA VAL A 11 -2.74 -1.13 -6.66
C VAL A 11 -3.54 -1.13 -5.37
N PHE A 12 -2.85 -0.93 -4.24
CA PHE A 12 -3.52 -0.69 -2.97
C PHE A 12 -3.48 0.81 -2.74
N THR A 13 -4.63 1.40 -2.50
CA THR A 13 -4.73 2.82 -2.20
C THR A 13 -5.32 2.98 -0.80
N LEU A 14 -4.63 3.71 0.05
CA LEU A 14 -5.11 3.98 1.40
C LEU A 14 -5.64 5.41 1.41
N LYS A 15 -6.87 5.56 1.84
CA LYS A 15 -7.55 6.86 1.81
C LYS A 15 -8.10 7.22 3.18
N ASN A 16 -8.24 8.50 3.43
CA ASN A 16 -8.87 9.00 4.63
C ASN A 16 -9.90 10.02 4.17
N LYS A 17 -11.16 9.65 4.17
CA LYS A 17 -12.23 10.47 3.63
C LYS A 17 -11.92 10.80 2.18
N ASN A 18 -11.70 12.06 1.88
CA ASN A 18 -11.46 12.46 0.50
C ASN A 18 -9.98 12.64 0.19
N THR A 19 -9.11 12.24 1.10
CA THR A 19 -7.69 12.46 0.92
C THR A 19 -6.98 11.14 0.73
N THR A 20 -6.15 11.04 -0.29
CA THR A 20 -5.32 9.87 -0.50
C THR A 20 -4.13 9.95 0.43
N ILE A 21 -3.97 8.95 1.29
CA ILE A 21 -2.82 8.88 2.18
C ILE A 21 -1.62 8.37 1.40
N GLY A 22 -1.83 7.34 0.59
CA GLY A 22 -0.75 6.80 -0.20
C GLY A 22 -1.23 5.63 -1.01
N PHE A 23 -0.38 5.13 -1.90
CA PHE A 23 -0.72 3.93 -2.66
C PHE A 23 0.55 3.18 -3.02
N VAL A 24 0.39 1.91 -3.35
CA VAL A 24 1.49 1.08 -3.76
C VAL A 24 1.04 0.24 -4.94
N ARG A 25 1.89 0.17 -5.96
CA ARG A 25 1.62 -0.64 -7.13
C ARG A 25 2.53 -1.85 -7.10
N PHE A 26 1.98 -3.01 -7.36
CA PHE A 26 2.74 -4.25 -7.27
C PHE A 26 2.30 -5.20 -8.37
N ASN A 27 3.15 -6.19 -8.66
CA ASN A 27 2.82 -7.18 -9.68
C ASN A 27 2.42 -8.49 -9.01
N GLU A 28 2.16 -9.49 -9.82
CA GLU A 28 1.67 -10.77 -9.32
C GLU A 28 2.70 -11.49 -8.46
N LEU A 29 3.95 -11.17 -8.62
CA LEU A 29 5.00 -11.79 -7.84
C LEU A 29 5.22 -11.09 -6.50
N GLY A 30 4.48 -10.03 -6.24
CA GLY A 30 4.65 -9.30 -5.01
C GLY A 30 5.75 -8.27 -5.06
N GLU A 31 6.25 -7.98 -6.25
CA GLU A 31 7.28 -6.98 -6.39
C GLU A 31 6.64 -5.60 -6.46
N VAL A 32 7.16 -4.68 -5.66
CA VAL A 32 6.64 -3.34 -5.62
C VAL A 32 7.22 -2.55 -6.78
N GLU A 33 6.33 -2.03 -7.63
CA GLU A 33 6.75 -1.24 -8.78
C GLU A 33 6.78 0.24 -8.47
N TYR A 34 5.96 0.69 -7.54
CA TYR A 34 5.90 2.09 -7.20
C TYR A 34 5.19 2.25 -5.88
N ILE A 35 5.65 3.19 -5.07
CA ILE A 35 4.99 3.47 -3.80
C ILE A 35 5.00 4.98 -3.60
N PHE A 36 3.87 5.50 -3.14
CA PHE A 36 3.70 6.92 -2.89
C PHE A 36 3.04 7.12 -1.54
N VAL A 37 3.54 8.05 -0.76
CA VAL A 37 2.90 8.46 0.47
C VAL A 37 2.77 9.96 0.43
N ASN A 38 1.56 10.46 0.65
CA ASN A 38 1.27 11.87 0.66
C ASN A 38 2.16 12.56 1.70
N PRO A 39 2.83 13.65 1.35
CA PRO A 39 3.73 14.33 2.30
C PRO A 39 3.08 14.68 3.63
N LEU A 40 1.77 14.92 3.63
CA LEU A 40 1.07 15.26 4.86
C LEU A 40 1.01 14.09 5.83
N PHE A 41 1.23 12.87 5.35
CA PHE A 41 1.14 11.67 6.16
C PHE A 41 2.47 10.96 6.30
N ARG A 42 3.56 11.55 5.91
CA ARG A 42 4.86 10.95 6.07
C ARG A 42 5.22 10.89 7.55
N ARG A 43 6.16 10.03 7.89
CA ARG A 43 6.59 9.86 9.28
C ARG A 43 5.54 9.18 10.15
N LYS A 44 4.53 8.57 9.52
CA LYS A 44 3.54 7.81 10.26
C LYS A 44 3.56 6.35 9.86
N ASN A 45 4.63 5.92 9.23
CA ASN A 45 4.86 4.52 8.87
C ASN A 45 3.84 3.97 7.89
N TYR A 46 3.23 4.83 7.09
CA TYR A 46 2.28 4.35 6.11
C TYR A 46 2.96 3.57 5.00
N ALA A 47 4.20 3.92 4.66
CA ALA A 47 4.91 3.17 3.63
C ALA A 47 5.08 1.72 4.07
N SER A 48 5.48 1.50 5.33
CA SER A 48 5.61 0.16 5.85
C SER A 48 4.28 -0.57 5.85
N LYS A 49 3.21 0.14 6.17
CA LYS A 49 1.90 -0.46 6.20
C LYS A 49 1.48 -0.93 4.81
N LEU A 50 1.73 -0.10 3.81
CA LEU A 50 1.41 -0.46 2.43
C LEU A 50 2.22 -1.66 1.97
N LEU A 51 3.51 -1.70 2.31
CA LEU A 51 4.36 -2.82 1.93
C LEU A 51 3.91 -4.11 2.60
N LYS A 52 3.45 -4.02 3.83
CA LYS A 52 2.93 -5.20 4.51
C LYS A 52 1.67 -5.71 3.85
N LEU A 53 0.84 -4.82 3.34
CA LEU A 53 -0.36 -5.24 2.64
C LEU A 53 -0.03 -6.02 1.39
N VAL A 54 0.97 -5.58 0.64
CA VAL A 54 1.40 -6.29 -0.55
C VAL A 54 1.93 -7.66 -0.18
N ARG A 55 2.75 -7.74 0.86
CA ARG A 55 3.31 -9.00 1.31
C ARG A 55 2.21 -9.98 1.71
N ASN A 56 1.21 -9.49 2.45
CA ASN A 56 0.13 -10.34 2.88
C ASN A 56 -0.71 -10.82 1.71
N LYS A 57 -0.86 -9.97 0.72
CA LYS A 57 -1.68 -10.31 -0.44
C LYS A 57 -1.03 -11.40 -1.28
N THR A 58 0.26 -11.26 -1.57
CA THR A 58 0.91 -12.16 -2.49
C THR A 58 1.50 -13.37 -1.82
N GLN A 59 2.01 -13.20 -0.61
CA GLN A 59 2.64 -14.26 0.16
C GLN A 59 3.90 -14.83 -0.46
N TYR A 60 4.30 -14.37 -1.61
CA TYR A 60 5.49 -14.92 -2.24
C TYR A 60 6.75 -14.57 -1.49
N PHE A 61 6.75 -13.44 -0.83
CA PHE A 61 7.90 -13.06 -0.04
C PHE A 61 8.21 -14.06 1.04
N LEU A 62 7.20 -14.73 1.53
CA LEU A 62 7.38 -15.62 2.66
C LEU A 62 8.06 -16.90 2.29
N ILE A 63 8.14 -17.17 1.02
CA ILE A 63 8.73 -18.41 0.56
C ILE A 63 10.23 -18.29 0.42
N VAL A 64 10.67 -17.12 0.18
CA VAL A 64 12.09 -16.85 -0.07
C VAL A 64 12.93 -16.81 1.23
#